data_a8fc38304704c583df07d6ed2ecf27f6
#
_entry.id   a8fc38304704c583df07d6ed2ecf27f6
#
_cell.length_a   1.000
_cell.length_b   1.000
_cell.length_c   1.000
_cell.angle_alpha   90.00
_cell.angle_beta   90.00
_cell.angle_gamma   90.00
#
_symmetry.space_group_name_H-M   'P 1'
#
loop_
_entity.id
_entity.type
_entity.pdbx_description
1 polymer ?
#
loop_
_entity_poly.entity_id
_entity_poly.type
_entity_poly.pdbx_seq_one_letter_code
_entity_poly.pdbx_strand_id
1 'polypeptide(L)'
;FVDESEKKLLLKCYKFNCRSCGSNELKRVVSLGYQPLANNLLNKKNEKCELYPLEVNYCIKCHNCQLSVAVDPKKMFTNYLYTSSTSKVFRNHFVDAAKKYLKEFKLNKKKSYIIDIGSNDGVALKPFLDLGFKKILGIEPAKNLAKLANKNKIKTFNGFLEKKNIKKIKKNADLILASNVFAH
;
A
#
# COMPACT_ATOMS: atom_id res chain seq x y z
N PHE A 1 -2.06 -29.24 13.08
CA PHE A 1 -1.60 -28.72 14.39
C PHE A 1 -0.72 -27.51 14.10
N VAL A 2 -1.14 -26.34 14.60
CA VAL A 2 -0.34 -25.11 14.59
C VAL A 2 0.69 -25.25 15.69
N ASP A 3 1.98 -25.08 15.37
CA ASP A 3 3.04 -25.20 16.36
C ASP A 3 3.06 -23.98 17.33
N GLU A 4 3.84 -24.08 18.41
CA GLU A 4 3.93 -23.02 19.44
C GLU A 4 4.46 -21.69 18.88
N SER A 5 5.35 -21.73 17.91
CA SER A 5 5.93 -20.54 17.26
C SER A 5 4.90 -19.85 16.37
N GLU A 6 4.11 -20.62 15.64
CA GLU A 6 3.00 -20.13 14.83
C GLU A 6 1.90 -19.52 15.69
N LYS A 7 1.53 -20.15 16.82
CA LYS A 7 0.58 -19.58 17.80
C LYS A 7 1.05 -18.23 18.32
N LYS A 8 2.32 -18.11 18.70
CA LYS A 8 2.90 -16.86 19.21
C LYS A 8 2.93 -15.76 18.15
N LEU A 9 3.17 -16.12 16.88
CA LEU A 9 3.13 -15.20 15.76
C LEU A 9 1.70 -14.70 15.52
N LEU A 10 0.72 -15.59 15.51
CA LEU A 10 -0.68 -15.27 15.31
C LEU A 10 -1.22 -14.34 16.42
N LEU A 11 -0.90 -14.61 17.69
CA LEU A 11 -1.32 -13.77 18.81
C LEU A 11 -0.85 -12.31 18.66
N LYS A 12 0.35 -12.07 18.12
CA LYS A 12 0.86 -10.72 17.84
C LYS A 12 0.06 -9.98 16.76
N CYS A 13 -0.52 -10.72 15.81
CA CYS A 13 -1.29 -10.15 14.71
C CYS A 13 -2.75 -9.93 15.08
N TYR A 14 -3.31 -10.65 16.04
CA TYR A 14 -4.73 -10.56 16.45
C TYR A 14 -5.08 -9.17 16.98
N LYS A 15 -6.30 -8.72 16.64
CA LYS A 15 -6.90 -7.47 17.09
C LYS A 15 -8.10 -7.78 17.94
N PHE A 16 -7.89 -7.78 19.25
CA PHE A 16 -8.92 -8.07 20.25
C PHE A 16 -9.87 -6.89 20.49
N ASN A 17 -9.47 -5.70 20.08
CA ASN A 17 -10.27 -4.49 20.20
C ASN A 17 -10.58 -3.87 18.83
N CYS A 18 -11.67 -3.16 18.76
CA CYS A 18 -12.04 -2.38 17.59
C CYS A 18 -10.96 -1.32 17.29
N ARG A 19 -10.44 -1.34 16.09
CA ARG A 19 -9.38 -0.41 15.64
C ARG A 19 -9.87 1.02 15.46
N SER A 20 -11.20 1.22 15.38
CA SER A 20 -11.82 2.53 15.26
C SER A 20 -12.13 3.16 16.62
N CYS A 21 -12.88 2.47 17.49
CA CYS A 21 -13.35 3.04 18.76
C CYS A 21 -12.72 2.43 20.03
N GLY A 22 -11.85 1.42 19.91
CA GLY A 22 -11.19 0.76 21.04
C GLY A 22 -12.05 -0.27 21.81
N SER A 23 -13.36 -0.41 21.51
CA SER A 23 -14.24 -1.36 22.20
C SER A 23 -13.78 -2.80 21.99
N ASN A 24 -13.94 -3.64 23.02
CA ASN A 24 -13.73 -5.09 22.95
C ASN A 24 -14.98 -5.88 22.52
N GLU A 25 -16.10 -5.20 22.27
CA GLU A 25 -17.35 -5.81 21.83
C GLU A 25 -17.32 -6.12 20.33
N LEU A 26 -16.52 -7.12 19.98
CA LEU A 26 -16.36 -7.60 18.61
C LEU A 26 -17.11 -8.92 18.41
N LYS A 27 -17.93 -9.00 17.37
CA LYS A 27 -18.62 -10.22 16.96
C LYS A 27 -18.08 -10.67 15.59
N ARG A 28 -17.58 -11.91 15.51
CA ARG A 28 -17.16 -12.50 14.24
C ARG A 28 -18.38 -12.75 13.36
N VAL A 29 -18.36 -12.22 12.15
CA VAL A 29 -19.47 -12.32 11.19
C VAL A 29 -19.13 -13.17 9.95
N VAL A 30 -17.84 -13.27 9.60
CA VAL A 30 -17.34 -14.09 8.51
C VAL A 30 -16.05 -14.78 8.91
N SER A 31 -15.89 -16.05 8.53
CA SER A 31 -14.63 -16.78 8.62
C SER A 31 -14.44 -17.62 7.36
N LEU A 32 -13.32 -17.41 6.67
CA LEU A 32 -12.90 -18.21 5.53
C LEU A 32 -11.73 -19.15 5.88
N GLY A 33 -11.54 -19.38 7.18
CA GLY A 33 -10.46 -20.21 7.70
C GLY A 33 -9.08 -19.56 7.56
N TYR A 34 -8.05 -20.41 7.52
CA TYR A 34 -6.66 -19.96 7.39
C TYR A 34 -6.28 -19.85 5.93
N GLN A 35 -5.74 -18.70 5.53
CA GLN A 35 -5.37 -18.38 4.16
C GLN A 35 -3.93 -17.85 4.09
N PRO A 36 -3.18 -18.10 2.99
CA PRO A 36 -1.91 -17.45 2.76
C PRO A 36 -2.11 -15.94 2.50
N LEU A 37 -1.05 -15.16 2.65
CA LEU A 37 -1.09 -13.75 2.27
C LEU A 37 -1.28 -13.61 0.76
N ALA A 38 -2.11 -12.67 0.35
CA ALA A 38 -2.32 -12.35 -1.06
C ALA A 38 -0.99 -11.98 -1.74
N ASN A 39 -0.81 -12.42 -2.98
CA ASN A 39 0.40 -12.21 -3.78
C ASN A 39 1.69 -12.85 -3.23
N ASN A 40 1.62 -13.66 -2.18
CA ASN A 40 2.74 -14.44 -1.67
C ASN A 40 2.85 -15.77 -2.41
N LEU A 41 3.23 -15.72 -3.69
CA LEU A 41 3.34 -16.90 -4.53
C LEU A 41 4.56 -17.74 -4.13
N LEU A 42 4.39 -19.05 -4.05
CA LEU A 42 5.45 -19.98 -3.73
C LEU A 42 6.39 -20.19 -4.94
N ASN A 43 7.70 -20.26 -4.70
CA ASN A 43 8.67 -20.52 -5.74
C ASN A 43 8.84 -22.02 -6.02
N LYS A 44 8.48 -22.87 -5.04
CA LYS A 44 8.60 -24.33 -5.12
C LYS A 44 7.34 -25.01 -4.60
N LYS A 45 6.97 -26.15 -5.18
CA LYS A 45 5.76 -26.93 -4.83
C LYS A 45 5.66 -27.29 -3.34
N ASN A 46 6.78 -27.54 -2.67
CA ASN A 46 6.85 -27.97 -1.27
C ASN A 46 7.29 -26.84 -0.32
N GLU A 47 7.27 -25.59 -0.76
CA GLU A 47 7.61 -24.45 0.09
C GLU A 47 6.50 -24.23 1.11
N LYS A 48 6.87 -24.09 2.39
CA LYS A 48 5.92 -23.73 3.44
C LYS A 48 5.55 -22.25 3.35
N CYS A 49 4.28 -21.93 3.46
CA CYS A 49 3.81 -20.56 3.59
C CYS A 49 3.12 -20.34 4.94
N GLU A 50 3.28 -19.15 5.47
CA GLU A 50 2.54 -18.73 6.67
C GLU A 50 1.06 -18.56 6.33
N LEU A 51 0.20 -19.10 7.19
CA LEU A 51 -1.24 -19.00 7.06
C LEU A 51 -1.79 -18.07 8.16
N TYR A 52 -2.75 -17.24 7.81
CA TYR A 52 -3.40 -16.30 8.70
C TYR A 52 -4.91 -16.49 8.66
N PRO A 53 -5.64 -16.34 9.80
CA PRO A 53 -7.09 -16.39 9.76
C PRO A 53 -7.64 -15.24 8.92
N LEU A 54 -8.47 -15.58 7.93
CA LEU A 54 -9.21 -14.60 7.12
C LEU A 54 -10.63 -14.49 7.67
N GLU A 55 -10.80 -13.63 8.64
CA GLU A 55 -12.02 -13.43 9.38
C GLU A 55 -12.38 -11.96 9.48
N VAL A 56 -13.68 -11.66 9.49
CA VAL A 56 -14.20 -10.31 9.71
C VAL A 56 -14.94 -10.24 11.02
N ASN A 57 -14.56 -9.28 11.84
CA ASN A 57 -15.22 -8.92 13.08
C ASN A 57 -16.02 -7.62 12.91
N TYR A 58 -17.24 -7.61 13.43
CA TYR A 58 -18.12 -6.45 13.51
C TYR A 58 -18.09 -5.89 14.92
N CYS A 59 -17.88 -4.59 15.07
CA CYS A 59 -17.95 -3.90 16.36
C CYS A 59 -19.39 -3.50 16.65
N ILE A 60 -19.95 -4.01 17.75
CA ILE A 60 -21.33 -3.70 18.17
C ILE A 60 -21.47 -2.20 18.53
N LYS A 61 -20.41 -1.60 19.09
CA LYS A 61 -20.44 -0.21 19.56
C LYS A 61 -20.42 0.84 18.45
N CYS A 62 -19.57 0.69 17.43
CA CYS A 62 -19.41 1.72 16.41
C CYS A 62 -19.67 1.22 14.97
N HIS A 63 -20.15 -0.02 14.83
CA HIS A 63 -20.53 -0.65 13.55
C HIS A 63 -19.38 -0.81 12.54
N ASN A 64 -18.12 -0.65 12.98
CA ASN A 64 -16.96 -0.89 12.13
C ASN A 64 -16.77 -2.38 11.86
N CYS A 65 -16.51 -2.74 10.61
CA CYS A 65 -16.05 -4.07 10.22
C CYS A 65 -14.53 -4.07 10.05
N GLN A 66 -13.86 -5.05 10.64
CA GLN A 66 -12.41 -5.17 10.59
C GLN A 66 -11.96 -6.62 10.47
N LEU A 67 -10.78 -6.85 9.89
CA LEU A 67 -10.14 -8.17 9.95
C LEU A 67 -9.75 -8.51 11.40
N SER A 68 -9.84 -9.80 11.76
CA SER A 68 -9.42 -10.30 13.07
C SER A 68 -7.92 -10.17 13.31
N VAL A 69 -7.14 -10.12 12.23
CA VAL A 69 -5.67 -9.97 12.28
C VAL A 69 -5.21 -8.75 11.48
N ALA A 70 -4.08 -8.18 11.89
CA ALA A 70 -3.34 -7.20 11.11
C ALA A 70 -1.89 -7.69 10.98
N VAL A 71 -1.54 -8.16 9.81
CA VAL A 71 -0.19 -8.68 9.51
C VAL A 71 0.79 -7.51 9.35
N ASP A 72 2.05 -7.72 9.73
CA ASP A 72 3.10 -6.71 9.53
C ASP A 72 3.18 -6.32 8.04
N PRO A 73 2.99 -5.03 7.69
CA PRO A 73 3.08 -4.55 6.31
C PRO A 73 4.39 -4.92 5.60
N LYS A 74 5.49 -5.10 6.35
CA LYS A 74 6.77 -5.53 5.77
C LYS A 74 6.70 -6.91 5.15
N LYS A 75 5.92 -7.83 5.73
CA LYS A 75 5.70 -9.16 5.15
C LYS A 75 4.93 -9.11 3.84
N MET A 76 4.01 -8.16 3.71
CA MET A 76 3.12 -8.04 2.55
C MET A 76 3.72 -7.21 1.41
N PHE A 77 4.47 -6.14 1.74
CA PHE A 77 4.80 -5.09 0.78
C PHE A 77 6.29 -4.87 0.53
N THR A 78 7.21 -5.64 1.17
CA THR A 78 8.65 -5.47 0.90
C THR A 78 9.06 -6.00 -0.48
N ASN A 79 8.38 -7.02 -0.96
CA ASN A 79 8.48 -7.54 -2.33
C ASN A 79 7.06 -7.79 -2.85
N TYR A 80 6.65 -7.06 -3.87
CA TYR A 80 5.27 -7.09 -4.34
C TYR A 80 5.23 -7.38 -5.83
N LEU A 81 4.52 -8.45 -6.22
CA LEU A 81 4.56 -8.96 -7.59
C LEU A 81 3.66 -8.20 -8.55
N TYR A 82 2.62 -7.54 -8.05
CA TYR A 82 1.68 -6.82 -8.89
C TYR A 82 2.26 -5.50 -9.39
N THR A 83 2.38 -5.36 -10.71
CA THR A 83 2.86 -4.15 -11.40
C THR A 83 1.66 -3.39 -11.97
N SER A 84 1.38 -2.22 -11.46
CA SER A 84 0.17 -1.45 -11.80
C SER A 84 0.14 -0.99 -13.25
N SER A 85 1.29 -0.74 -13.87
CA SER A 85 1.38 -0.30 -15.26
C SER A 85 1.04 -1.38 -16.30
N THR A 86 0.80 -2.63 -15.91
CA THR A 86 0.39 -3.69 -16.85
C THR A 86 -1.01 -3.43 -17.43
N SER A 87 -1.92 -2.83 -16.67
CA SER A 87 -3.26 -2.48 -17.11
C SER A 87 -3.29 -1.21 -17.96
N LYS A 88 -3.74 -1.34 -19.22
CA LYS A 88 -3.95 -0.19 -20.12
C LYS A 88 -5.00 0.78 -19.57
N VAL A 89 -6.09 0.25 -19.01
CA VAL A 89 -7.17 1.07 -18.41
C VAL A 89 -6.61 1.90 -17.26
N PHE A 90 -5.81 1.28 -16.40
CA PHE A 90 -5.22 1.96 -15.24
C PHE A 90 -4.23 3.05 -15.66
N ARG A 91 -3.39 2.79 -16.68
CA ARG A 91 -2.50 3.82 -17.26
C ARG A 91 -3.29 5.01 -17.81
N ASN A 92 -4.35 4.77 -18.59
CA ASN A 92 -5.18 5.82 -19.16
C ASN A 92 -5.87 6.65 -18.07
N HIS A 93 -6.40 5.99 -17.03
CA HIS A 93 -6.97 6.67 -15.87
C HIS A 93 -5.99 7.70 -15.26
N PHE A 94 -4.73 7.34 -15.05
CA PHE A 94 -3.75 8.28 -14.48
C PHE A 94 -3.32 9.38 -15.46
N VAL A 95 -3.34 9.12 -16.76
CA VAL A 95 -3.13 10.17 -17.78
C VAL A 95 -4.23 11.23 -17.67
N ASP A 96 -5.49 10.81 -17.58
CA ASP A 96 -6.62 11.74 -17.50
C ASP A 96 -6.68 12.43 -16.14
N ALA A 97 -6.38 11.71 -15.06
CA ALA A 97 -6.27 12.28 -13.71
C ALA A 97 -5.17 13.37 -13.64
N ALA A 98 -3.99 13.12 -14.22
CA ALA A 98 -2.92 14.12 -14.24
C ALA A 98 -3.32 15.40 -14.99
N LYS A 99 -3.99 15.28 -16.15
CA LYS A 99 -4.53 16.42 -16.89
C LYS A 99 -5.56 17.20 -16.09
N LYS A 100 -6.46 16.47 -15.38
CA LYS A 100 -7.48 17.08 -14.51
C LYS A 100 -6.82 17.85 -13.37
N TYR A 101 -5.92 17.23 -12.63
CA TYR A 101 -5.23 17.83 -11.49
C TYR A 101 -4.36 19.03 -11.88
N LEU A 102 -3.72 18.99 -13.06
CA LEU A 102 -2.96 20.12 -13.60
C LEU A 102 -3.84 21.39 -13.67
N LYS A 103 -5.07 21.26 -14.13
CA LYS A 103 -6.03 22.38 -14.27
C LYS A 103 -6.63 22.78 -12.93
N GLU A 104 -7.14 21.80 -12.19
CA GLU A 104 -7.89 21.99 -10.93
C GLU A 104 -7.03 22.64 -9.84
N PHE A 105 -5.79 22.17 -9.66
CA PHE A 105 -4.86 22.70 -8.66
C PHE A 105 -3.87 23.73 -9.23
N LYS A 106 -4.04 24.17 -10.46
CA LYS A 106 -3.17 25.16 -11.15
C LYS A 106 -1.68 24.82 -11.00
N LEU A 107 -1.33 23.53 -11.19
CA LEU A 107 0.02 23.04 -10.98
C LEU A 107 1.00 23.64 -12.00
N ASN A 108 2.19 24.05 -11.54
CA ASN A 108 3.25 24.59 -12.36
C ASN A 108 4.33 23.54 -12.61
N LYS A 109 4.62 23.21 -13.86
CA LYS A 109 5.55 22.15 -14.26
C LYS A 109 6.99 22.33 -13.72
N LYS A 110 7.44 23.58 -13.52
CA LYS A 110 8.79 23.89 -13.02
C LYS A 110 8.85 23.99 -11.48
N LYS A 111 7.77 24.46 -10.84
CA LYS A 111 7.73 24.78 -9.40
C LYS A 111 7.08 23.70 -8.57
N SER A 112 5.94 23.17 -9.02
CA SER A 112 5.13 22.24 -8.20
C SER A 112 5.84 20.92 -7.96
N TYR A 113 5.68 20.43 -6.71
CA TYR A 113 6.23 19.18 -6.22
C TYR A 113 5.11 18.17 -5.98
N ILE A 114 5.19 17.02 -6.64
CA ILE A 114 4.16 15.98 -6.62
C ILE A 114 4.73 14.74 -5.94
N ILE A 115 3.99 14.20 -4.98
CA ILE A 115 4.34 12.97 -4.26
C ILE A 115 3.26 11.93 -4.51
N ASP A 116 3.66 10.67 -4.71
CA ASP A 116 2.77 9.51 -4.75
C ASP A 116 3.18 8.49 -3.69
N ILE A 117 2.25 8.17 -2.77
CA ILE A 117 2.46 7.23 -1.67
C ILE A 117 1.94 5.86 -2.11
N GLY A 118 2.77 4.81 -1.95
CA GLY A 118 2.49 3.49 -2.52
C GLY A 118 2.56 3.54 -4.05
N SER A 119 3.60 4.20 -4.57
CA SER A 119 3.68 4.59 -5.98
C SER A 119 3.82 3.42 -6.95
N ASN A 120 3.99 2.18 -6.45
CA ASN A 120 4.20 0.98 -7.25
C ASN A 120 5.36 1.19 -8.25
N ASP A 121 5.18 0.90 -9.50
CA ASP A 121 6.16 1.12 -10.57
C ASP A 121 6.16 2.55 -11.16
N GLY A 122 5.46 3.48 -10.48
CA GLY A 122 5.37 4.90 -10.84
C GLY A 122 4.26 5.23 -11.84
N VAL A 123 3.28 4.34 -12.02
CA VAL A 123 2.20 4.51 -13.00
C VAL A 123 1.44 5.83 -12.87
N ALA A 124 1.20 6.33 -11.65
CA ALA A 124 0.51 7.60 -11.42
C ALA A 124 1.43 8.83 -11.65
N LEU A 125 2.73 8.69 -11.44
CA LEU A 125 3.71 9.77 -11.65
C LEU A 125 4.20 9.89 -13.09
N LYS A 126 4.15 8.79 -13.87
CA LYS A 126 4.60 8.79 -15.26
C LYS A 126 3.94 9.89 -16.11
N PRO A 127 2.60 10.09 -16.06
CA PRO A 127 1.95 11.16 -16.80
C PRO A 127 2.45 12.57 -16.45
N PHE A 128 2.76 12.82 -15.17
CA PHE A 128 3.33 14.12 -14.77
C PHE A 128 4.75 14.31 -15.33
N LEU A 129 5.57 13.24 -15.31
CA LEU A 129 6.89 13.27 -15.94
C LEU A 129 6.78 13.60 -17.44
N ASP A 130 5.84 12.95 -18.15
CA ASP A 130 5.61 13.16 -19.58
C ASP A 130 5.07 14.56 -19.89
N LEU A 131 4.31 15.15 -18.98
CA LEU A 131 3.87 16.55 -19.04
C LEU A 131 5.00 17.56 -18.75
N GLY A 132 6.20 17.09 -18.37
CA GLY A 132 7.37 17.92 -18.12
C GLY A 132 7.57 18.40 -16.69
N PHE A 133 6.89 17.77 -15.69
CA PHE A 133 7.16 18.03 -14.28
C PHE A 133 8.52 17.47 -13.88
N LYS A 134 9.35 18.29 -13.22
CA LYS A 134 10.71 17.91 -12.78
C LYS A 134 10.78 17.49 -11.31
N LYS A 135 9.79 17.90 -10.51
CA LYS A 135 9.76 17.64 -9.05
C LYS A 135 8.67 16.64 -8.76
N ILE A 136 8.98 15.36 -8.96
CA ILE A 136 8.11 14.23 -8.63
C ILE A 136 8.86 13.26 -7.71
N LEU A 137 8.15 12.60 -6.80
CA LEU A 137 8.69 11.59 -5.90
C LEU A 137 7.67 10.49 -5.64
N GLY A 138 8.03 9.26 -5.95
CA GLY A 138 7.34 8.07 -5.47
C GLY A 138 7.87 7.62 -4.10
N ILE A 139 6.99 7.07 -3.27
CA ILE A 139 7.33 6.39 -2.03
C ILE A 139 6.78 4.99 -2.15
N GLU A 140 7.67 3.97 -2.23
CA GLU A 140 7.28 2.60 -2.50
C GLU A 140 8.07 1.62 -1.61
N PRO A 141 7.39 0.84 -0.74
CA PRO A 141 8.06 -0.13 0.12
C PRO A 141 8.61 -1.34 -0.65
N ALA A 142 7.99 -1.75 -1.75
CA ALA A 142 8.43 -2.88 -2.54
C ALA A 142 9.72 -2.55 -3.30
N LYS A 143 10.81 -3.23 -2.93
CA LYS A 143 12.15 -2.99 -3.49
C LYS A 143 12.19 -3.22 -5.00
N ASN A 144 11.52 -4.27 -5.49
CA ASN A 144 11.45 -4.59 -6.91
C ASN A 144 10.73 -3.50 -7.71
N LEU A 145 9.62 -2.97 -7.21
CA LEU A 145 8.83 -1.92 -7.87
C LEU A 145 9.52 -0.56 -7.82
N ALA A 146 10.06 -0.17 -6.67
CA ALA A 146 10.85 1.05 -6.55
C ALA A 146 12.07 1.06 -7.50
N LYS A 147 12.75 -0.11 -7.66
CA LYS A 147 13.83 -0.28 -8.64
C LYS A 147 13.34 -0.10 -10.07
N LEU A 148 12.17 -0.66 -10.41
CA LEU A 148 11.56 -0.54 -11.73
C LEU A 148 11.19 0.92 -12.03
N ALA A 149 10.53 1.61 -11.10
CA ALA A 149 10.19 3.04 -11.24
C ALA A 149 11.43 3.91 -11.48
N ASN A 150 12.49 3.71 -10.69
CA ASN A 150 13.76 4.44 -10.86
C ASN A 150 14.43 4.15 -12.22
N LYS A 151 14.38 2.89 -12.70
CA LYS A 151 14.85 2.53 -14.05
C LYS A 151 14.08 3.31 -15.13
N ASN A 152 12.80 3.57 -14.93
CA ASN A 152 11.93 4.35 -15.80
C ASN A 152 12.01 5.87 -15.54
N LYS A 153 13.08 6.34 -14.88
CA LYS A 153 13.35 7.76 -14.57
C LYS A 153 12.32 8.41 -13.65
N ILE A 154 11.52 7.61 -12.93
CA ILE A 154 10.58 8.10 -11.93
C ILE A 154 11.27 7.98 -10.57
N LYS A 155 11.77 9.11 -10.06
CA LYS A 155 12.45 9.17 -8.77
C LYS A 155 11.57 8.58 -7.68
N THR A 156 11.99 7.46 -7.08
CA THR A 156 11.22 6.71 -6.07
C THR A 156 12.11 6.38 -4.88
N PHE A 157 11.63 6.76 -3.70
CA PHE A 157 12.22 6.36 -2.42
C PHE A 157 11.71 4.98 -2.05
N ASN A 158 12.62 4.02 -1.84
CA ASN A 158 12.25 2.69 -1.36
C ASN A 158 12.08 2.68 0.15
N GLY A 159 10.86 2.56 0.61
CA GLY A 159 10.50 2.50 2.03
C GLY A 159 9.05 2.86 2.30
N PHE A 160 8.63 2.63 3.54
CA PHE A 160 7.33 3.06 4.04
C PHE A 160 7.32 4.56 4.37
N LEU A 161 6.13 5.17 4.29
CA LEU A 161 5.90 6.52 4.82
C LEU A 161 5.84 6.46 6.35
N GLU A 162 6.98 6.59 7.00
CA GLU A 162 7.14 6.56 8.46
C GLU A 162 7.79 7.85 8.95
N LYS A 163 7.58 8.23 10.22
CA LYS A 163 8.18 9.44 10.84
C LYS A 163 9.68 9.57 10.58
N LYS A 164 10.43 8.45 10.67
CA LYS A 164 11.90 8.44 10.43
C LYS A 164 12.26 8.77 8.96
N ASN A 165 11.36 8.50 8.02
CA ASN A 165 11.59 8.69 6.59
C ASN A 165 11.08 10.04 6.08
N ILE A 166 10.12 10.66 6.77
CA ILE A 166 9.55 11.98 6.39
C ILE A 166 10.63 13.05 6.27
N LYS A 167 11.65 13.02 7.12
CA LYS A 167 12.78 13.97 7.06
C LYS A 167 13.54 13.93 5.73
N LYS A 168 13.48 12.83 4.98
CA LYS A 168 14.11 12.66 3.65
C LYS A 168 13.24 13.22 2.52
N ILE A 169 12.00 13.56 2.80
CA ILE A 169 11.05 14.12 1.84
C ILE A 169 11.08 15.64 1.99
N LYS A 170 11.20 16.34 0.86
CA LYS A 170 11.11 17.81 0.89
C LYS A 170 9.74 18.22 1.43
N LYS A 171 9.72 19.26 2.26
CA LYS A 171 8.50 19.87 2.79
C LYS A 171 7.72 20.52 1.64
N ASN A 172 6.40 20.70 1.85
CA ASN A 172 5.50 21.46 0.95
C ASN A 172 5.33 20.81 -0.43
N ALA A 173 4.71 19.63 -0.48
CA ALA A 173 4.17 19.09 -1.71
C ALA A 173 2.92 19.89 -2.13
N ASP A 174 2.82 20.20 -3.41
CA ASP A 174 1.64 20.87 -3.98
C ASP A 174 0.53 19.86 -4.29
N LEU A 175 0.88 18.60 -4.50
CA LEU A 175 -0.05 17.49 -4.71
C LEU A 175 0.50 16.21 -4.07
N ILE A 176 -0.34 15.52 -3.31
CA ILE A 176 -0.04 14.19 -2.77
C ILE A 176 -1.09 13.23 -3.29
N LEU A 177 -0.66 12.17 -3.93
CA LEU A 177 -1.47 11.04 -4.36
C LEU A 177 -1.27 9.87 -3.40
N ALA A 178 -2.32 9.08 -3.19
CA ALA A 178 -2.29 7.86 -2.37
C ALA A 178 -3.40 6.91 -2.83
N SER A 179 -3.29 6.44 -4.07
CA SER A 179 -4.31 5.60 -4.71
C SER A 179 -4.27 4.18 -4.17
N ASN A 180 -5.40 3.72 -3.61
CA ASN A 180 -5.52 2.39 -2.98
C ASN A 180 -4.48 2.14 -1.86
N VAL A 181 -4.20 3.14 -1.05
CA VAL A 181 -3.24 3.09 0.06
C VAL A 181 -3.91 3.42 1.40
N PHE A 182 -4.66 4.51 1.48
CA PHE A 182 -5.33 4.94 2.73
C PHE A 182 -6.48 4.04 3.17
N ALA A 183 -6.96 3.16 2.30
CA ALA A 183 -8.03 2.21 2.62
C ALA A 183 -7.52 0.99 3.41
N HIS A 184 -6.22 0.86 3.62
CA HIS A 184 -5.59 -0.33 4.22
C HIS A 184 -4.99 -0.07 5.59
#